data_800e9c5fc7287c27739c1f204600f5c2
#
_entry.id   800e9c5fc7287c27739c1f204600f5c2
#
_cell.length_a   1.000
_cell.length_b   1.000
_cell.length_c   1.000
_cell.angle_alpha   90.00
_cell.angle_beta   90.00
_cell.angle_gamma   90.00
#
_symmetry.space_group_name_H-M   'P 1'
#
loop_
_entity.id
_entity.type
_entity.pdbx_description
1 polymer ?
#
loop_
_entity_poly.entity_id
_entity_poly.type
_entity_poly.pdbx_seq_one_letter_code
_entity_poly.pdbx_strand_id
1 'polypeptide(L)'
;MKNLFAMRRANGDWYALDDKGAFRVPVFHSSNAAMTARMQDSGMECFRPAIIDEAAFKNLTSTDNGKASFWLVADPLMKLSRGRALDHRQLENVLREG
;
A
#
# COMPACT_ATOMS: atom_id res chain seq x y z
N MET A 1 -11.50 -7.43 11.64
CA MET A 1 -10.27 -7.08 10.90
C MET A 1 -10.55 -5.93 9.97
N LYS A 2 -9.71 -4.91 10.01
CA LYS A 2 -9.87 -3.76 9.14
C LYS A 2 -9.40 -4.08 7.73
N ASN A 3 -10.18 -3.71 6.72
CA ASN A 3 -9.78 -3.93 5.34
C ASN A 3 -8.89 -2.79 4.86
N LEU A 4 -7.69 -3.13 4.45
CA LEU A 4 -6.76 -2.22 3.80
C LEU A 4 -6.42 -2.75 2.42
N PHE A 5 -6.02 -1.86 1.52
CA PHE A 5 -5.74 -2.19 0.13
C PHE A 5 -4.39 -1.65 -0.29
N ALA A 6 -3.68 -2.39 -1.14
CA ALA A 6 -2.48 -1.91 -1.81
C ALA A 6 -2.65 -2.14 -3.31
N MET A 7 -1.87 -1.44 -4.12
CA MET A 7 -1.97 -1.56 -5.58
C MET A 7 -1.08 -2.68 -6.07
N ARG A 8 -1.65 -3.59 -6.84
CA ARG A 8 -0.95 -4.77 -7.37
C ARG A 8 -1.22 -4.90 -8.86
N ARG A 9 -0.22 -5.27 -9.64
CA ARG A 9 -0.43 -5.52 -11.07
C ARG A 9 -0.52 -7.02 -11.37
N ALA A 10 -0.88 -7.34 -12.62
CA ALA A 10 -1.23 -8.70 -13.03
C ALA A 10 -0.12 -9.72 -12.77
N ASN A 11 1.15 -9.32 -12.80
CA ASN A 11 2.27 -10.22 -12.54
C ASN A 11 2.52 -10.48 -11.05
N GLY A 12 1.76 -9.84 -10.16
CA GLY A 12 1.89 -10.00 -8.73
C GLY A 12 2.73 -8.94 -8.02
N ASP A 13 3.37 -8.04 -8.75
CA ASP A 13 4.19 -7.00 -8.16
C ASP A 13 3.33 -5.90 -7.51
N TRP A 14 3.79 -5.40 -6.39
CA TRP A 14 3.14 -4.30 -5.69
C TRP A 14 3.68 -2.96 -6.19
N TYR A 15 2.79 -1.96 -6.25
CA TYR A 15 3.22 -0.59 -6.49
C TYR A 15 3.99 -0.10 -5.27
N ALA A 16 5.18 0.43 -5.50
CA ALA A 16 6.03 0.94 -4.43
C ALA A 16 6.76 2.19 -4.88
N LEU A 17 7.00 3.09 -3.93
CA LEU A 17 7.77 4.30 -4.15
C LEU A 17 9.18 4.07 -3.62
N ASP A 18 10.17 4.66 -4.29
CA ASP A 18 11.55 4.64 -3.81
C ASP A 18 11.72 5.73 -2.77
N ASP A 19 12.06 5.33 -1.55
CA ASP A 19 12.34 6.25 -0.45
C ASP A 19 13.78 6.02 0.03
N LYS A 20 14.71 6.78 -0.55
CA LYS A 20 16.14 6.73 -0.19
C LYS A 20 16.74 5.33 -0.29
N GLY A 21 16.39 4.62 -1.36
CA GLY A 21 16.91 3.28 -1.63
C GLY A 21 16.10 2.14 -1.01
N ALA A 22 15.04 2.45 -0.27
CA ALA A 22 14.11 1.46 0.26
C ALA A 22 12.74 1.63 -0.39
N PHE A 23 11.99 0.55 -0.55
CA PHE A 23 10.65 0.62 -1.11
C PHE A 23 9.64 0.98 -0.03
N ARG A 24 8.68 1.84 -0.42
CA ARG A 24 7.56 2.23 0.43
C ARG A 24 6.28 1.94 -0.33
N VAL A 25 5.44 1.08 0.21
CA VAL A 25 4.20 0.63 -0.44
C VAL A 25 3.03 1.46 0.07
N PRO A 26 2.32 2.20 -0.81
CA PRO A 26 1.11 2.91 -0.38
C PRO A 26 0.00 1.93 0.00
N VAL A 27 -0.69 2.24 1.09
CA VAL A 27 -1.79 1.43 1.62
C VAL A 27 -3.01 2.34 1.78
N PHE A 28 -4.17 1.85 1.39
CA PHE A 28 -5.40 2.64 1.33
C PHE A 28 -6.49 2.04 2.21
N HIS A 29 -7.35 2.90 2.76
CA HIS A 29 -8.47 2.49 3.61
C HIS A 29 -9.60 1.81 2.86
N SER A 30 -9.69 1.99 1.55
CA SER A 30 -10.74 1.39 0.73
C SER A 30 -10.26 1.23 -0.71
N SER A 31 -10.94 0.38 -1.47
CA SER A 31 -10.66 0.24 -2.90
C SER A 31 -10.98 1.53 -3.65
N ASN A 32 -12.02 2.27 -3.23
CA ASN A 32 -12.35 3.56 -3.83
C ASN A 32 -11.26 4.59 -3.59
N ALA A 33 -10.68 4.63 -2.40
CA ALA A 33 -9.54 5.52 -2.12
C ALA A 33 -8.35 5.17 -3.01
N ALA A 34 -8.06 3.89 -3.18
CA ALA A 34 -6.99 3.43 -4.06
C ALA A 34 -7.22 3.85 -5.52
N MET A 35 -8.45 3.70 -6.02
CA MET A 35 -8.79 4.11 -7.38
C MET A 35 -8.72 5.62 -7.56
N THR A 36 -9.11 6.39 -6.55
CA THR A 36 -8.97 7.85 -6.58
C THR A 36 -7.50 8.26 -6.70
N ALA A 37 -6.62 7.66 -5.90
CA ALA A 37 -5.19 7.92 -5.98
C ALA A 37 -4.62 7.51 -7.35
N ARG A 38 -5.08 6.39 -7.89
CA ARG A 38 -4.67 5.91 -9.21
C ARG A 38 -4.98 6.93 -10.31
N MET A 39 -6.12 7.60 -10.21
CA MET A 39 -6.51 8.66 -11.16
C MET A 39 -5.60 9.88 -11.08
N GLN A 40 -4.97 10.12 -9.92
CA GLN A 40 -4.08 11.25 -9.71
C GLN A 40 -2.62 10.94 -10.07
N ASP A 41 -2.28 9.67 -10.25
CA ASP A 41 -0.90 9.25 -10.48
C ASP A 41 -0.83 8.23 -11.61
N SER A 42 -0.32 8.65 -12.76
CA SER A 42 -0.20 7.80 -13.95
C SER A 42 0.73 6.59 -13.73
N GLY A 43 1.61 6.65 -12.74
CA GLY A 43 2.46 5.50 -12.40
C GLY A 43 1.69 4.27 -11.94
N MET A 44 0.44 4.44 -11.52
CA MET A 44 -0.40 3.34 -11.05
C MET A 44 -1.36 2.79 -12.11
N GLU A 45 -1.27 3.21 -13.37
CA GLU A 45 -2.23 2.81 -14.41
C GLU A 45 -2.36 1.30 -14.58
N CYS A 46 -1.25 0.58 -14.49
CA CYS A 46 -1.23 -0.88 -14.68
C CYS A 46 -1.55 -1.66 -13.41
N PHE A 47 -1.89 -0.98 -12.33
CA PHE A 47 -2.14 -1.58 -11.03
C PHE A 47 -3.63 -1.57 -10.68
N ARG A 48 -4.06 -2.49 -9.83
CA ARG A 48 -5.42 -2.60 -9.33
C ARG A 48 -5.41 -2.73 -7.81
N PRO A 49 -6.44 -2.23 -7.11
CA PRO A 49 -6.52 -2.43 -5.66
C PRO A 49 -6.64 -3.92 -5.33
N ALA A 50 -5.84 -4.35 -4.38
CA ALA A 50 -5.89 -5.72 -3.85
C ALA A 50 -6.03 -5.65 -2.34
N ILE A 51 -6.96 -6.41 -1.78
CA ILE A 51 -7.14 -6.45 -0.33
C ILE A 51 -5.91 -7.07 0.33
N ILE A 52 -5.51 -6.49 1.47
CA ILE A 52 -4.41 -7.04 2.24
C ILE A 52 -4.97 -8.06 3.23
N ASP A 53 -5.14 -9.28 2.75
CA ASP A 53 -5.46 -10.43 3.58
C ASP A 53 -4.18 -11.02 4.19
N GLU A 54 -4.28 -12.15 4.88
CA GLU A 54 -3.12 -12.75 5.52
C GLU A 54 -2.03 -13.14 4.53
N ALA A 55 -2.41 -13.73 3.40
CA ALA A 55 -1.44 -14.12 2.36
C ALA A 55 -0.79 -12.89 1.73
N ALA A 56 -1.57 -11.85 1.44
CA ALA A 56 -1.04 -10.60 0.89
C ALA A 56 -0.11 -9.91 1.88
N PHE A 57 -0.45 -9.92 3.16
CA PHE A 57 0.40 -9.34 4.22
C PHE A 57 1.77 -10.03 4.25
N LYS A 58 1.80 -11.35 4.22
CA LYS A 58 3.06 -12.09 4.20
C LYS A 58 3.89 -11.76 2.96
N ASN A 59 3.24 -11.64 1.81
CA ASN A 59 3.91 -11.29 0.56
C ASN A 59 4.47 -9.88 0.62
N LEU A 60 3.67 -8.92 1.10
CA LEU A 60 4.08 -7.52 1.24
C LEU A 60 5.29 -7.38 2.18
N THR A 61 5.25 -8.05 3.33
CA THR A 61 6.31 -7.90 4.33
C THR A 61 7.61 -8.59 3.91
N SER A 62 7.57 -9.49 2.92
CA SER A 62 8.78 -10.08 2.35
C SER A 62 9.36 -9.28 1.18
N THR A 63 8.67 -8.24 0.72
CA THR A 63 9.12 -7.37 -0.36
C THR A 63 10.45 -6.72 0.00
N ASP A 64 11.37 -6.64 -0.97
CA ASP A 64 12.70 -6.05 -0.79
C ASP A 64 13.46 -6.72 0.38
N ASN A 65 13.37 -8.04 0.47
CA ASN A 65 14.01 -8.81 1.54
C ASN A 65 13.59 -8.37 2.94
N GLY A 66 12.33 -7.96 3.09
CA GLY A 66 11.78 -7.51 4.35
C GLY A 66 12.11 -6.07 4.72
N LYS A 67 12.73 -5.32 3.81
CA LYS A 67 13.13 -3.92 4.06
C LYS A 67 12.04 -2.91 3.68
N ALA A 68 11.01 -3.34 2.93
CA ALA A 68 9.95 -2.44 2.51
C ALA A 68 9.20 -1.88 3.71
N SER A 69 8.86 -0.59 3.64
CA SER A 69 7.97 0.05 4.61
C SER A 69 6.64 0.36 3.92
N PHE A 70 5.70 0.92 4.68
CA PHE A 70 4.36 1.17 4.18
C PHE A 70 3.97 2.61 4.43
N TRP A 71 3.10 3.13 3.59
CA TRP A 71 2.60 4.51 3.69
C TRP A 71 1.08 4.46 3.71
N LEU A 72 0.48 4.71 4.88
CA LEU A 72 -0.98 4.74 5.00
C LEU A 72 -1.48 6.08 4.49
N VAL A 73 -2.12 6.06 3.33
CA VAL A 73 -2.58 7.26 2.64
C VAL A 73 -3.79 7.84 3.37
N ALA A 74 -3.67 9.10 3.78
CA ALA A 74 -4.75 9.81 4.48
C ALA A 74 -5.71 10.50 3.50
N ASP A 75 -5.16 11.05 2.40
CA ASP A 75 -5.96 11.77 1.41
C ASP A 75 -5.55 11.35 0.01
N PRO A 76 -6.34 10.49 -0.66
CA PRO A 76 -5.98 9.97 -1.98
C PRO A 76 -5.96 11.04 -3.08
N LEU A 77 -6.59 12.20 -2.85
CA LEU A 77 -6.58 13.30 -3.81
C LEU A 77 -5.27 14.08 -3.82
N MET A 78 -4.41 13.89 -2.82
CA MET A 78 -3.17 14.62 -2.64
C MET A 78 -1.94 13.88 -3.17
N LYS A 79 -2.10 13.03 -4.16
CA LYS A 79 -1.01 12.32 -4.84
C LYS A 79 -0.06 11.62 -3.87
N LEU A 80 -0.61 10.96 -2.86
CA LEU A 80 0.14 10.23 -1.85
C LEU A 80 0.99 11.11 -0.92
N SER A 81 0.84 12.44 -0.99
CA SER A 81 1.65 13.33 -0.16
C SER A 81 1.19 13.40 1.28
N ARG A 82 -0.06 13.02 1.56
CA ARG A 82 -0.62 13.01 2.90
C ARG A 82 -0.83 11.58 3.40
N GLY A 83 -0.27 11.30 4.55
CA GLY A 83 -0.36 9.98 5.16
C GLY A 83 0.63 9.83 6.29
N ARG A 84 0.88 8.59 6.69
CA ARG A 84 1.89 8.31 7.71
C ARG A 84 2.65 7.04 7.36
N ALA A 85 3.92 7.01 7.73
CA ALA A 85 4.75 5.84 7.53
C ALA A 85 4.41 4.76 8.55
N LEU A 86 4.38 3.51 8.10
CA LEU A 86 4.15 2.34 8.95
C LEU A 86 5.28 1.34 8.71
N ASP A 87 5.78 0.72 9.79
CA ASP A 87 6.60 -0.46 9.67
C ASP A 87 5.70 -1.71 9.62
N HIS A 88 6.32 -2.92 9.56
CA HIS A 88 5.58 -4.17 9.46
C HIS A 88 4.64 -4.37 10.65
N ARG A 89 5.12 -4.07 11.85
CA ARG A 89 4.33 -4.25 13.07
C ARG A 89 3.17 -3.26 13.13
N GLN A 90 3.43 -2.03 12.76
CA GLN A 90 2.39 -1.00 12.72
C GLN A 90 1.30 -1.34 11.69
N LEU A 91 1.69 -1.84 10.51
CA LEU A 91 0.73 -2.29 9.51
C LEU A 91 -0.12 -3.43 10.05
N GLU A 92 0.51 -4.42 10.70
CA GLU A 92 -0.22 -5.53 11.30
C GLU A 92 -1.22 -5.03 12.36
N ASN A 93 -0.81 -4.09 13.19
CA ASN A 93 -1.68 -3.53 14.22
C ASN A 93 -2.89 -2.83 13.60
N VAL A 94 -2.71 -2.07 12.53
CA VAL A 94 -3.83 -1.39 11.83
C VAL A 94 -4.78 -2.42 11.24
N LEU A 95 -4.26 -3.49 10.64
CA LEU A 95 -5.09 -4.55 10.07
C LEU A 95 -5.94 -5.26 11.12
N ARG A 96 -5.43 -5.38 12.34
CA ARG A 96 -6.13 -6.05 13.45
C ARG A 96 -7.12 -5.15 14.17
N GLU A 97 -7.05 -3.83 13.96
CA GLU A 97 -8.00 -2.87 14.53
C GLU A 97 -9.39 -3.09 13.94
N GLY A 98 -10.40 -2.83 14.70
CA GLY A 98 -11.78 -2.90 14.25
C GLY A 98 -12.42 -4.21 14.48
#